data_85c3a26c2af43e77d1d60a6a05783507
#
_entry.id   85c3a26c2af43e77d1d60a6a05783507
#
_cell.length_a   1.000
_cell.length_b   1.000
_cell.length_c   1.000
_cell.angle_alpha   90.00
_cell.angle_beta   90.00
_cell.angle_gamma   90.00
#
_symmetry.space_group_name_H-M   'P 1'
#
loop_
_entity.id
_entity.type
_entity.pdbx_description
1 polymer ?
#
loop_
_entity_poly.entity_id
_entity_poly.type
_entity_poly.pdbx_seq_one_letter_code
_entity_poly.pdbx_strand_id
1 'polypeptide(L)'
;TIAHKVAAYQKANPDKDIIRLGIGDVTLPLAKSVTDAMLKAVEEQGKKETFHGYIPSEQGYEFLRSAIQKYYAGHGVELDMAEIFVSDGAKSDLGNLLDLFDVDNTVLVPDPVYPVYVDDNVMAGRKILYMSASAENNFLPMPDDNVHADIVYLCSPNNPTGATYTVDQLKEWVRWAKANNALILFDAAYECFVSEPGLARSIYEVEGA
;
A
#
# COMPACT_ATOMS: atom_id res chain seq x y z
N THR A 1 2.62 -14.39 22.75
CA THR A 1 2.96 -14.00 21.35
C THR A 1 3.95 -14.97 20.74
N ILE A 2 4.07 -15.00 19.40
CA ILE A 2 5.04 -15.84 18.68
C ILE A 2 6.47 -15.51 19.11
N ALA A 3 6.80 -14.22 19.26
CA ALA A 3 8.12 -13.76 19.70
C ALA A 3 8.53 -14.39 21.05
N HIS A 4 7.61 -14.46 22.01
CA HIS A 4 7.88 -15.11 23.31
C HIS A 4 8.12 -16.61 23.17
N LYS A 5 7.39 -17.30 22.27
CA LYS A 5 7.59 -18.73 22.02
C LYS A 5 8.96 -19.00 21.37
N VAL A 6 9.34 -18.16 20.40
CA VAL A 6 10.67 -18.24 19.74
C VAL A 6 11.77 -18.01 20.76
N ALA A 7 11.66 -16.97 21.60
CA ALA A 7 12.66 -16.68 22.63
C ALA A 7 12.80 -17.82 23.65
N ALA A 8 11.68 -18.39 24.07
CA ALA A 8 11.67 -19.55 24.99
C ALA A 8 12.31 -20.79 24.35
N TYR A 9 11.99 -21.07 23.09
CA TYR A 9 12.61 -22.17 22.34
C TYR A 9 14.11 -21.99 22.17
N GLN A 10 14.56 -20.78 21.77
CA GLN A 10 15.98 -20.46 21.62
C GLN A 10 16.74 -20.64 22.93
N LYS A 11 16.15 -20.19 24.05
CA LYS A 11 16.76 -20.36 25.37
C LYS A 11 16.88 -21.83 25.78
N ALA A 12 15.88 -22.65 25.44
CA ALA A 12 15.89 -24.08 25.74
C ALA A 12 16.80 -24.89 24.79
N ASN A 13 17.12 -24.35 23.63
CA ASN A 13 17.89 -25.02 22.56
C ASN A 13 18.96 -24.08 22.01
N PRO A 14 20.00 -23.73 22.78
CA PRO A 14 20.99 -22.71 22.41
C PRO A 14 21.81 -23.09 21.15
N ASP A 15 21.98 -24.40 20.91
CA ASP A 15 22.75 -24.92 19.78
C ASP A 15 21.94 -25.10 18.48
N LYS A 16 20.65 -24.67 18.49
CA LYS A 16 19.79 -24.77 17.32
C LYS A 16 19.68 -23.43 16.60
N ASP A 17 19.93 -23.44 15.31
CA ASP A 17 19.62 -22.31 14.44
C ASP A 17 18.11 -22.25 14.18
N ILE A 18 17.53 -21.08 14.36
CA ILE A 18 16.11 -20.84 14.07
C ILE A 18 15.99 -20.06 12.75
N ILE A 19 15.44 -20.73 11.75
CA ILE A 19 15.07 -20.08 10.49
C ILE A 19 13.73 -19.37 10.68
N ARG A 20 13.73 -18.04 10.59
CA ARG A 20 12.54 -17.19 10.79
C ARG A 20 11.92 -16.89 9.45
N LEU A 21 10.73 -17.43 9.19
CA LEU A 21 9.96 -17.23 7.95
C LEU A 21 8.67 -16.43 8.15
N GLY A 22 8.50 -15.82 9.35
CA GLY A 22 7.24 -15.18 9.71
C GLY A 22 7.10 -13.71 9.29
N ILE A 23 8.22 -13.01 9.09
CA ILE A 23 8.23 -11.59 8.68
C ILE A 23 9.33 -11.41 7.65
N GLY A 24 8.97 -10.86 6.49
CA GLY A 24 9.94 -10.32 5.54
C GLY A 24 10.54 -9.03 6.08
N ASP A 25 11.85 -8.91 6.05
CA ASP A 25 12.53 -7.71 6.50
C ASP A 25 13.62 -7.32 5.50
N VAL A 26 13.95 -6.04 5.45
CA VAL A 26 15.08 -5.54 4.67
C VAL A 26 16.39 -5.97 5.33
N THR A 27 17.28 -6.59 4.56
CA THR A 27 18.56 -7.13 5.05
C THR A 27 19.77 -6.33 4.60
N LEU A 28 19.56 -5.38 3.68
CA LEU A 28 20.63 -4.53 3.15
C LEU A 28 20.53 -3.11 3.72
N PRO A 29 21.68 -2.45 3.95
CA PRO A 29 21.69 -1.05 4.36
C PRO A 29 21.14 -0.15 3.25
N LEU A 30 20.75 1.07 3.64
CA LEU A 30 20.33 2.10 2.69
C LEU A 30 21.44 2.39 1.67
N ALA A 31 21.04 2.69 0.44
CA ALA A 31 21.96 3.12 -0.59
C ALA A 31 22.67 4.42 -0.20
N LYS A 32 23.93 4.58 -0.63
CA LYS A 32 24.73 5.78 -0.29
C LYS A 32 24.05 7.09 -0.69
N SER A 33 23.37 7.12 -1.84
CA SER A 33 22.61 8.29 -2.29
C SER A 33 21.52 8.72 -1.31
N VAL A 34 20.87 7.76 -0.66
CA VAL A 34 19.83 8.02 0.35
C VAL A 34 20.45 8.59 1.61
N THR A 35 21.51 7.95 2.13
CA THR A 35 22.18 8.42 3.35
C THR A 35 22.83 9.78 3.18
N ASP A 36 23.40 10.07 2.00
CA ASP A 36 23.96 11.40 1.70
C ASP A 36 22.86 12.47 1.66
N ALA A 37 21.71 12.18 1.08
CA ALA A 37 20.57 13.09 1.08
C ALA A 37 20.02 13.35 2.49
N MET A 38 19.96 12.34 3.33
CA MET A 38 19.56 12.48 4.74
C MET A 38 20.53 13.36 5.52
N LEU A 39 21.85 13.15 5.37
CA LEU A 39 22.86 13.98 6.02
C LEU A 39 22.74 15.43 5.59
N LYS A 40 22.57 15.68 4.29
CA LYS A 40 22.37 17.03 3.77
C LYS A 40 21.11 17.69 4.36
N ALA A 41 20.00 16.96 4.43
CA ALA A 41 18.77 17.48 5.02
C ALA A 41 18.94 17.84 6.51
N VAL A 42 19.69 17.04 7.27
CA VAL A 42 20.01 17.37 8.68
C VAL A 42 20.86 18.64 8.78
N GLU A 43 21.88 18.79 7.92
CA GLU A 43 22.71 20.00 7.89
C GLU A 43 21.92 21.26 7.52
N GLU A 44 20.95 21.15 6.61
CA GLU A 44 20.04 22.22 6.23
C GLU A 44 19.17 22.68 7.40
N GLN A 45 18.70 21.76 8.25
CA GLN A 45 17.92 22.09 9.45
C GLN A 45 18.72 22.86 10.51
N GLY A 46 20.04 22.75 10.50
CA GLY A 46 20.94 23.49 11.40
C GLY A 46 21.22 24.93 10.99
N LYS A 47 20.76 25.41 9.85
CA LYS A 47 21.04 26.73 9.30
C LYS A 47 19.77 27.55 9.16
N LYS A 48 19.81 28.81 9.61
CA LYS A 48 18.65 29.71 9.58
C LYS A 48 18.07 29.88 8.15
N GLU A 49 18.93 29.88 7.14
CA GLU A 49 18.59 30.15 5.75
C GLU A 49 17.90 28.95 5.07
N THR A 50 18.14 27.76 5.59
CA THR A 50 17.64 26.50 5.00
C THR A 50 16.77 25.69 5.96
N PHE A 51 16.51 26.23 7.15
CA PHE A 51 15.62 25.61 8.12
C PHE A 51 14.19 25.54 7.58
N HIS A 52 13.60 24.36 7.67
CA HIS A 52 12.22 24.11 7.30
C HIS A 52 11.38 23.90 8.58
N GLY A 53 10.48 24.84 8.83
CA GLY A 53 9.48 24.73 9.89
C GLY A 53 8.17 24.16 9.37
N TYR A 54 7.06 24.77 9.79
CA TYR A 54 5.75 24.45 9.23
C TYR A 54 5.73 24.71 7.73
N ILE A 55 5.27 23.71 6.96
CA ILE A 55 5.14 23.85 5.50
C ILE A 55 3.86 24.60 5.14
N PRO A 56 3.87 25.42 4.06
CA PRO A 56 2.69 26.17 3.63
C PRO A 56 1.56 25.29 3.11
N SER A 57 1.86 24.07 2.70
CA SER A 57 0.89 23.10 2.14
C SER A 57 0.84 21.84 3.00
N GLU A 58 -0.33 21.49 3.49
CA GLU A 58 -0.56 20.24 4.23
C GLU A 58 -0.37 18.98 3.39
N GLN A 59 -0.27 19.12 2.07
CA GLN A 59 -0.03 18.00 1.15
C GLN A 59 1.44 17.54 1.09
N GLY A 60 2.38 18.28 1.67
CA GLY A 60 3.81 18.01 1.62
C GLY A 60 4.61 19.00 0.76
N TYR A 61 5.93 18.90 0.82
CA TYR A 61 6.82 19.79 0.05
C TYR A 61 6.63 19.65 -1.46
N GLU A 62 6.59 20.78 -2.15
CA GLU A 62 6.39 20.83 -3.59
C GLU A 62 7.47 20.05 -4.37
N PHE A 63 8.73 20.14 -3.93
CA PHE A 63 9.82 19.42 -4.61
C PHE A 63 9.63 17.90 -4.56
N LEU A 64 9.11 17.36 -3.45
CA LEU A 64 8.84 15.92 -3.30
C LEU A 64 7.61 15.52 -4.11
N ARG A 65 6.52 16.28 -4.01
CA ARG A 65 5.30 16.05 -4.79
C ARG A 65 5.56 16.10 -6.30
N SER A 66 6.37 17.07 -6.74
CA SER A 66 6.82 17.16 -8.15
C SER A 66 7.68 15.96 -8.58
N ALA A 67 8.51 15.43 -7.68
CA ALA A 67 9.28 14.22 -7.96
C ALA A 67 8.37 12.99 -8.09
N ILE A 68 7.35 12.88 -7.23
CA ILE A 68 6.32 11.82 -7.30
C ILE A 68 5.52 11.94 -8.60
N GLN A 69 5.06 13.14 -8.97
CA GLN A 69 4.35 13.39 -10.22
C GLN A 69 5.17 12.92 -11.43
N LYS A 70 6.45 13.28 -11.49
CA LYS A 70 7.36 12.84 -12.55
C LYS A 70 7.57 11.34 -12.59
N TYR A 71 7.60 10.70 -11.42
CA TYR A 71 7.70 9.25 -11.32
C TYR A 71 6.49 8.58 -11.98
N TYR A 72 5.26 9.02 -11.66
CA TYR A 72 4.04 8.52 -12.27
C TYR A 72 3.99 8.78 -13.77
N ALA A 73 4.35 10.00 -14.22
CA ALA A 73 4.41 10.34 -15.64
C ALA A 73 5.39 9.46 -16.43
N GLY A 74 6.51 9.07 -15.80
CA GLY A 74 7.47 8.11 -16.38
C GLY A 74 6.88 6.70 -16.60
N HIS A 75 5.73 6.38 -15.99
CA HIS A 75 4.99 5.14 -16.15
C HIS A 75 3.65 5.34 -16.89
N GLY A 76 3.48 6.49 -17.55
CA GLY A 76 2.29 6.77 -18.37
C GLY A 76 1.07 7.23 -17.58
N VAL A 77 1.24 7.61 -16.31
CA VAL A 77 0.15 8.12 -15.44
C VAL A 77 0.33 9.61 -15.20
N GLU A 78 -0.60 10.42 -15.68
CA GLU A 78 -0.61 11.87 -15.48
C GLU A 78 -1.45 12.22 -14.26
N LEU A 79 -0.82 12.82 -13.24
CA LEU A 79 -1.46 13.30 -12.02
C LEU A 79 -1.36 14.82 -11.91
N ASP A 80 -2.41 15.46 -11.41
CA ASP A 80 -2.31 16.85 -10.94
C ASP A 80 -1.55 16.90 -9.60
N MET A 81 -0.84 17.99 -9.36
CA MET A 81 -0.19 18.23 -8.07
C MET A 81 -1.18 18.23 -6.90
N ALA A 82 -2.43 18.59 -7.14
CA ALA A 82 -3.49 18.56 -6.12
C ALA A 82 -3.90 17.13 -5.70
N GLU A 83 -3.57 16.11 -6.50
CA GLU A 83 -3.89 14.70 -6.22
C GLU A 83 -2.79 13.99 -5.42
N ILE A 84 -1.67 14.68 -5.13
CA ILE A 84 -0.51 14.08 -4.46
C ILE A 84 -0.41 14.59 -3.02
N PHE A 85 -0.49 13.67 -2.07
CA PHE A 85 -0.36 13.92 -0.64
C PHE A 85 0.79 13.08 -0.09
N VAL A 86 1.67 13.68 0.71
CA VAL A 86 2.79 13.01 1.37
C VAL A 86 2.44 12.79 2.83
N SER A 87 2.60 11.57 3.30
CA SER A 87 2.39 11.18 4.69
C SER A 87 3.64 10.52 5.29
N ASP A 88 3.54 10.08 6.52
CA ASP A 88 4.58 9.33 7.22
C ASP A 88 4.54 7.81 6.92
N GLY A 89 3.68 7.38 6.01
CA GLY A 89 3.64 6.01 5.50
C GLY A 89 2.24 5.48 5.24
N ALA A 90 2.15 4.49 4.35
CA ALA A 90 0.88 3.92 3.88
C ALA A 90 -0.02 3.39 5.01
N LYS A 91 0.55 2.86 6.10
CA LYS A 91 -0.26 2.39 7.24
C LYS A 91 -1.01 3.54 7.92
N SER A 92 -0.37 4.69 8.10
CA SER A 92 -1.00 5.89 8.65
C SER A 92 -2.09 6.39 7.72
N ASP A 93 -1.85 6.38 6.40
CA ASP A 93 -2.86 6.76 5.41
C ASP A 93 -4.06 5.83 5.45
N LEU A 94 -3.84 4.52 5.51
CA LEU A 94 -4.93 3.54 5.59
C LEU A 94 -5.83 3.78 6.81
N GLY A 95 -5.22 4.07 7.98
CA GLY A 95 -5.99 4.39 9.18
C GLY A 95 -6.73 5.72 9.09
N ASN A 96 -6.05 6.78 8.62
CA ASN A 96 -6.60 8.12 8.57
C ASN A 96 -7.70 8.28 7.49
N LEU A 97 -7.53 7.62 6.33
CA LEU A 97 -8.54 7.64 5.27
C LEU A 97 -9.90 7.10 5.72
N LEU A 98 -9.93 6.20 6.70
CA LEU A 98 -11.18 5.63 7.21
C LEU A 98 -12.10 6.67 7.84
N ASP A 99 -11.57 7.78 8.35
CA ASP A 99 -12.37 8.87 8.92
C ASP A 99 -13.18 9.62 7.85
N LEU A 100 -12.87 9.45 6.57
CA LEU A 100 -13.62 10.03 5.45
C LEU A 100 -14.88 9.23 5.09
N PHE A 101 -15.05 8.02 5.64
CA PHE A 101 -16.12 7.09 5.28
C PHE A 101 -17.03 6.80 6.46
N ASP A 102 -18.32 6.58 6.16
CA ASP A 102 -19.30 6.20 7.16
C ASP A 102 -18.97 4.81 7.76
N VAL A 103 -19.34 4.61 9.02
CA VAL A 103 -19.20 3.32 9.71
C VAL A 103 -20.09 2.23 9.11
N ASP A 104 -21.18 2.62 8.45
CA ASP A 104 -22.11 1.70 7.78
C ASP A 104 -21.60 1.24 6.40
N ASN A 105 -20.50 1.82 5.89
CA ASN A 105 -19.91 1.37 4.63
C ASN A 105 -19.41 -0.08 4.74
N THR A 106 -19.73 -0.88 3.74
CA THR A 106 -19.29 -2.26 3.62
C THR A 106 -17.94 -2.33 2.89
N VAL A 107 -17.00 -3.07 3.45
CA VAL A 107 -15.64 -3.20 2.95
C VAL A 107 -15.43 -4.58 2.34
N LEU A 108 -14.83 -4.65 1.16
CA LEU A 108 -14.48 -5.88 0.44
C LEU A 108 -12.96 -6.05 0.42
N VAL A 109 -12.46 -7.18 0.90
CA VAL A 109 -11.02 -7.48 0.97
C VAL A 109 -10.70 -8.87 0.43
N PRO A 110 -9.56 -9.07 -0.26
CA PRO A 110 -9.04 -10.41 -0.53
C PRO A 110 -8.64 -11.14 0.76
N ASP A 111 -8.65 -12.48 0.74
CA ASP A 111 -8.13 -13.32 1.81
C ASP A 111 -7.30 -14.46 1.20
N PRO A 112 -5.97 -14.53 1.45
CA PRO A 112 -5.18 -13.72 2.37
C PRO A 112 -4.81 -12.32 1.84
N VAL A 113 -4.65 -11.38 2.78
CA VAL A 113 -4.30 -10.00 2.50
C VAL A 113 -3.48 -9.40 3.65
N TYR A 114 -2.94 -8.21 3.47
CA TYR A 114 -2.29 -7.47 4.54
C TYR A 114 -3.26 -7.19 5.69
N PRO A 115 -2.99 -7.66 6.92
CA PRO A 115 -3.97 -7.68 8.02
C PRO A 115 -4.54 -6.31 8.38
N VAL A 116 -3.81 -5.23 8.14
CA VAL A 116 -4.21 -3.87 8.51
C VAL A 116 -5.53 -3.46 7.88
N TYR A 117 -5.82 -3.88 6.64
CA TYR A 117 -7.11 -3.57 5.99
C TYR A 117 -8.30 -4.14 6.77
N VAL A 118 -8.12 -5.32 7.36
CA VAL A 118 -9.16 -5.95 8.20
C VAL A 118 -9.17 -5.31 9.57
N ASP A 119 -8.01 -5.21 10.23
CA ASP A 119 -7.91 -4.77 11.62
C ASP A 119 -8.46 -3.34 11.80
N ASP A 120 -8.09 -2.41 10.93
CA ASP A 120 -8.55 -1.02 10.99
C ASP A 120 -10.07 -0.90 10.78
N ASN A 121 -10.62 -1.66 9.84
CA ASN A 121 -12.06 -1.65 9.58
C ASN A 121 -12.87 -2.36 10.69
N VAL A 122 -12.31 -3.42 11.29
CA VAL A 122 -12.92 -4.06 12.48
C VAL A 122 -12.93 -3.09 13.66
N MET A 123 -11.82 -2.39 13.90
CA MET A 123 -11.76 -1.37 14.96
C MET A 123 -12.74 -0.22 14.73
N ALA A 124 -12.95 0.16 13.48
CA ALA A 124 -13.94 1.17 13.09
C ALA A 124 -15.39 0.66 13.11
N GLY A 125 -15.61 -0.64 13.33
CA GLY A 125 -16.96 -1.26 13.40
C GLY A 125 -17.61 -1.54 12.04
N ARG A 126 -16.86 -1.50 10.93
CA ARG A 126 -17.39 -1.73 9.59
C ARG A 126 -17.63 -3.21 9.32
N LYS A 127 -18.60 -3.48 8.43
CA LYS A 127 -18.84 -4.81 7.90
C LYS A 127 -17.79 -5.16 6.84
N ILE A 128 -17.18 -6.33 6.98
CA ILE A 128 -16.17 -6.84 6.05
C ILE A 128 -16.73 -8.03 5.29
N LEU A 129 -16.57 -8.00 3.98
CA LEU A 129 -16.77 -9.12 3.05
C LEU A 129 -15.41 -9.60 2.57
N TYR A 130 -15.25 -10.91 2.45
CA TYR A 130 -14.01 -11.52 2.01
C TYR A 130 -14.13 -12.13 0.63
N MET A 131 -13.08 -11.95 -0.19
CA MET A 131 -12.92 -12.64 -1.47
C MET A 131 -11.84 -13.70 -1.30
N SER A 132 -12.15 -14.95 -1.62
CA SER A 132 -11.15 -16.01 -1.56
C SER A 132 -10.05 -15.80 -2.60
N ALA A 133 -8.81 -15.70 -2.16
CA ALA A 133 -7.62 -15.70 -3.00
C ALA A 133 -6.89 -17.04 -2.78
N SER A 134 -6.96 -17.93 -3.76
CA SER A 134 -6.44 -19.30 -3.67
C SER A 134 -5.62 -19.67 -4.91
N ALA A 135 -4.99 -20.82 -4.88
CA ALA A 135 -4.26 -21.33 -6.05
C ALA A 135 -5.18 -21.52 -7.28
N GLU A 136 -6.48 -21.74 -7.05
CA GLU A 136 -7.45 -21.95 -8.13
C GLU A 136 -7.70 -20.69 -8.97
N ASN A 137 -7.56 -19.50 -8.37
CA ASN A 137 -7.68 -18.21 -9.05
C ASN A 137 -6.33 -17.44 -9.07
N ASN A 138 -5.21 -18.16 -8.96
CA ASN A 138 -3.86 -17.59 -8.93
C ASN A 138 -3.68 -16.50 -7.85
N PHE A 139 -4.40 -16.60 -6.75
CA PHE A 139 -4.45 -15.61 -5.66
C PHE A 139 -4.87 -14.20 -6.10
N LEU A 140 -5.60 -14.10 -7.22
CA LEU A 140 -6.12 -12.85 -7.80
C LEU A 140 -7.64 -12.96 -7.92
N PRO A 141 -8.40 -12.70 -6.85
CA PRO A 141 -9.86 -12.71 -6.95
C PRO A 141 -10.31 -11.61 -7.92
N MET A 142 -11.32 -11.93 -8.71
CA MET A 142 -11.96 -11.01 -9.63
C MET A 142 -13.30 -10.53 -9.05
N PRO A 143 -13.83 -9.39 -9.48
CA PRO A 143 -15.10 -8.89 -8.97
C PRO A 143 -16.25 -9.83 -9.30
N ASP A 144 -17.20 -9.95 -8.34
CA ASP A 144 -18.46 -10.65 -8.52
C ASP A 144 -19.58 -9.59 -8.57
N ASP A 145 -20.32 -9.55 -9.67
CA ASP A 145 -21.41 -8.58 -9.89
C ASP A 145 -22.60 -8.78 -8.92
N ASN A 146 -22.66 -9.92 -8.21
CA ASN A 146 -23.65 -10.17 -7.15
C ASN A 146 -23.21 -9.68 -5.78
N VAL A 147 -21.97 -9.25 -5.62
CA VAL A 147 -21.42 -8.69 -4.37
C VAL A 147 -21.48 -7.18 -4.45
N HIS A 148 -22.06 -6.55 -3.43
CA HIS A 148 -22.06 -5.11 -3.27
C HIS A 148 -21.20 -4.70 -2.07
N ALA A 149 -20.31 -3.73 -2.28
CA ALA A 149 -19.53 -3.10 -1.25
C ALA A 149 -19.24 -1.64 -1.63
N ASP A 150 -18.97 -0.80 -0.63
CA ASP A 150 -18.70 0.62 -0.79
C ASP A 150 -17.20 0.89 -0.97
N ILE A 151 -16.37 0.07 -0.37
CA ILE A 151 -14.91 0.18 -0.40
C ILE A 151 -14.31 -1.18 -0.73
N VAL A 152 -13.36 -1.23 -1.66
CA VAL A 152 -12.58 -2.43 -1.94
C VAL A 152 -11.10 -2.15 -1.81
N TYR A 153 -10.38 -3.02 -1.11
CA TYR A 153 -8.92 -2.98 -1.03
C TYR A 153 -8.30 -3.92 -2.06
N LEU A 154 -7.40 -3.40 -2.86
CA LEU A 154 -6.58 -4.18 -3.79
C LEU A 154 -5.12 -3.85 -3.54
N CYS A 155 -4.31 -4.85 -3.20
CA CYS A 155 -2.86 -4.72 -3.08
C CYS A 155 -2.19 -5.41 -4.27
N SER A 156 -1.39 -4.67 -5.04
CA SER A 156 -0.76 -5.23 -6.24
C SER A 156 0.64 -4.63 -6.47
N PRO A 157 1.69 -5.44 -6.36
CA PRO A 157 1.76 -6.86 -5.91
C PRO A 157 1.19 -7.07 -4.51
N ASN A 158 0.47 -8.19 -4.30
CA ASN A 158 -0.23 -8.44 -3.04
C ASN A 158 0.72 -8.91 -1.92
N ASN A 159 0.49 -8.43 -0.73
CA ASN A 159 1.03 -9.00 0.50
C ASN A 159 -0.05 -9.88 1.15
N PRO A 160 0.15 -11.23 1.35
CA PRO A 160 1.44 -11.94 1.34
C PRO A 160 1.76 -12.74 0.06
N THR A 161 0.89 -12.76 -0.95
CA THR A 161 0.96 -13.76 -2.05
C THR A 161 1.94 -13.42 -3.16
N GLY A 162 2.26 -12.12 -3.32
CA GLY A 162 3.06 -11.61 -4.45
C GLY A 162 2.29 -11.56 -5.78
N ALA A 163 1.03 -11.96 -5.81
CA ALA A 163 0.21 -11.92 -7.01
C ALA A 163 -0.03 -10.47 -7.47
N THR A 164 0.02 -10.26 -8.79
CA THR A 164 -0.02 -8.92 -9.40
C THR A 164 -1.06 -8.90 -10.51
N TYR A 165 -1.95 -7.92 -10.47
CA TYR A 165 -2.99 -7.75 -11.49
C TYR A 165 -2.42 -7.23 -12.81
N THR A 166 -2.96 -7.73 -13.92
CA THR A 166 -2.78 -7.12 -15.23
C THR A 166 -3.68 -5.90 -15.39
N VAL A 167 -3.35 -5.04 -16.36
CA VAL A 167 -4.21 -3.89 -16.72
C VAL A 167 -5.63 -4.34 -17.07
N ASP A 168 -5.79 -5.46 -17.80
CA ASP A 168 -7.12 -5.94 -18.18
C ASP A 168 -7.94 -6.45 -16.98
N GLN A 169 -7.30 -7.08 -16.01
CA GLN A 169 -7.98 -7.47 -14.76
C GLN A 169 -8.39 -6.23 -13.94
N LEU A 170 -7.56 -5.21 -13.90
CA LEU A 170 -7.92 -3.96 -13.22
C LEU A 170 -9.05 -3.21 -13.92
N LYS A 171 -9.21 -3.31 -15.24
CA LYS A 171 -10.39 -2.78 -15.97
C LYS A 171 -11.70 -3.36 -15.43
N GLU A 172 -11.72 -4.66 -15.12
CA GLU A 172 -12.90 -5.30 -14.53
C GLU A 172 -13.19 -4.73 -13.12
N TRP A 173 -12.18 -4.50 -12.32
CA TRP A 173 -12.34 -3.87 -11.01
C TRP A 173 -12.86 -2.43 -11.11
N VAL A 174 -12.32 -1.63 -12.03
CA VAL A 174 -12.80 -0.26 -12.29
C VAL A 174 -14.25 -0.26 -12.77
N ARG A 175 -14.61 -1.17 -13.71
CA ARG A 175 -15.99 -1.36 -14.17
C ARG A 175 -16.93 -1.68 -12.99
N TRP A 176 -16.54 -2.66 -12.18
CA TRP A 176 -17.32 -3.09 -11.02
C TRP A 176 -17.48 -1.95 -9.99
N ALA A 177 -16.42 -1.25 -9.66
CA ALA A 177 -16.45 -0.14 -8.71
C ALA A 177 -17.40 0.97 -9.17
N LYS A 178 -17.35 1.34 -10.46
CA LYS A 178 -18.30 2.32 -11.04
C LYS A 178 -19.75 1.84 -10.98
N ALA A 179 -19.99 0.58 -11.27
CA ALA A 179 -21.35 0.02 -11.22
C ALA A 179 -21.92 -0.02 -9.79
N ASN A 180 -21.07 -0.18 -8.79
CA ASN A 180 -21.43 -0.22 -7.37
C ASN A 180 -21.34 1.14 -6.68
N ASN A 181 -20.87 2.19 -7.35
CA ASN A 181 -20.47 3.47 -6.72
C ASN A 181 -19.49 3.27 -5.57
N ALA A 182 -18.57 2.33 -5.75
CA ALA A 182 -17.56 1.93 -4.77
C ALA A 182 -16.23 2.63 -4.99
N LEU A 183 -15.48 2.83 -3.92
CA LEU A 183 -14.10 3.31 -3.97
C LEU A 183 -13.13 2.13 -3.98
N ILE A 184 -12.10 2.20 -4.84
CA ILE A 184 -10.96 1.30 -4.81
C ILE A 184 -9.82 1.96 -4.02
N LEU A 185 -9.38 1.34 -2.93
CA LEU A 185 -8.12 1.66 -2.26
C LEU A 185 -7.05 0.72 -2.82
N PHE A 186 -6.23 1.25 -3.73
CA PHE A 186 -5.20 0.50 -4.43
C PHE A 186 -3.85 0.69 -3.73
N ASP A 187 -3.38 -0.35 -3.03
CA ASP A 187 -2.09 -0.33 -2.35
C ASP A 187 -0.99 -0.83 -3.31
N ALA A 188 -0.10 0.10 -3.68
CA ALA A 188 1.01 -0.13 -4.59
C ALA A 188 2.37 -0.18 -3.87
N ALA A 189 2.42 -0.56 -2.59
CA ALA A 189 3.66 -0.55 -1.79
C ALA A 189 4.81 -1.34 -2.41
N TYR A 190 4.50 -2.33 -3.25
CA TYR A 190 5.48 -3.20 -3.92
C TYR A 190 5.57 -2.98 -5.43
N GLU A 191 5.00 -1.89 -5.96
CA GLU A 191 4.92 -1.65 -7.41
C GLU A 191 6.30 -1.60 -8.09
N CYS A 192 7.33 -1.11 -7.39
CA CYS A 192 8.68 -1.02 -7.92
C CYS A 192 9.31 -2.39 -8.27
N PHE A 193 8.75 -3.49 -7.77
CA PHE A 193 9.17 -4.85 -8.11
C PHE A 193 8.47 -5.41 -9.35
N VAL A 194 7.48 -4.72 -9.89
CA VAL A 194 6.84 -5.11 -11.15
C VAL A 194 7.83 -4.90 -12.30
N SER A 195 8.24 -5.99 -12.93
CA SER A 195 9.22 -6.01 -14.02
C SER A 195 8.70 -6.62 -15.32
N GLU A 196 7.57 -7.33 -15.26
CA GLU A 196 7.02 -8.02 -16.43
C GLU A 196 6.06 -7.12 -17.22
N PRO A 197 6.14 -7.15 -18.56
CA PRO A 197 5.21 -6.41 -19.41
C PRO A 197 3.75 -6.87 -19.19
N GLY A 198 2.82 -5.92 -19.20
CA GLY A 198 1.39 -6.17 -19.06
C GLY A 198 0.88 -6.24 -17.63
N LEU A 199 1.77 -6.25 -16.63
CA LEU A 199 1.39 -6.07 -15.24
C LEU A 199 1.28 -4.57 -14.92
N ALA A 200 0.23 -4.18 -14.20
CA ALA A 200 0.01 -2.79 -13.81
C ALA A 200 0.82 -2.43 -12.56
N ARG A 201 1.40 -1.24 -12.55
CA ARG A 201 2.01 -0.62 -11.36
C ARG A 201 1.02 0.24 -10.60
N SER A 202 0.05 0.81 -11.30
CA SER A 202 -0.98 1.66 -10.73
C SER A 202 -2.33 1.36 -11.38
N ILE A 203 -3.41 1.47 -10.60
CA ILE A 203 -4.76 1.40 -11.15
C ILE A 203 -5.05 2.57 -12.10
N TYR A 204 -4.35 3.68 -11.97
CA TYR A 204 -4.45 4.83 -12.87
C TYR A 204 -3.92 4.58 -14.29
N GLU A 205 -3.30 3.41 -14.55
CA GLU A 205 -3.03 2.94 -15.93
C GLU A 205 -4.32 2.50 -16.64
N VAL A 206 -5.41 2.35 -15.90
CA VAL A 206 -6.74 2.00 -16.45
C VAL A 206 -7.51 3.28 -16.73
N GLU A 207 -7.95 3.43 -17.99
CA GLU A 207 -8.78 4.56 -18.39
C GLU A 207 -10.06 4.64 -17.56
N GLY A 208 -10.27 5.80 -16.96
CA GLY A 208 -11.43 6.10 -16.15
C GLY A 208 -11.38 5.60 -14.69
N ALA A 209 -10.20 5.14 -14.23
CA ALA A 209 -9.98 4.89 -12.81
C ALA A 209 -9.98 6.18 -12.00
#